data_222907fb32e1ef0f742cfad82c98a8c3
#
_entry.id   222907fb32e1ef0f742cfad82c98a8c3
#
_cell.length_a   1.000
_cell.length_b   1.000
_cell.length_c   1.000
_cell.angle_alpha   90.00
_cell.angle_beta   90.00
_cell.angle_gamma   90.00
#
_symmetry.space_group_name_H-M   'P 1'
#
loop_
_entity.id
_entity.type
_entity.pdbx_description
1 polymer ?
#
loop_
_entity_poly.entity_id
_entity_poly.type
_entity_poly.pdbx_seq_one_letter_code
_entity_poly.pdbx_strand_id
1 'polypeptide(L)'
;GASETNISFVVKEKYLRKSLNVIHDSFFLSEYKVLNLFLCGVGTVGSKLIEQIRSQYESLKKESQLLLNVVGIASSKKAVFNREGLNLDTYMADLEASEPSDSRKLLESIIGMNIFNAVFVDCTASKDVAELYQELLEHNVSVIAANKIAASSDYEKYRKLKETALRKGVKFRFETNVGAGLPIIGTINDLRNSGDRILKIEAVLSGTLNYIFNALSEDVPFSETVKQAKELGFAEPDPRIDLSGMDVVRKL
;
A
#
# COMPACT_ATOMS: atom_id res chain seq x y z
N GLY A 1 14.00 24.74 -25.70
CA GLY A 1 15.18 24.86 -26.54
C GLY A 1 16.32 24.03 -25.96
N ALA A 2 17.19 23.56 -26.83
CA ALA A 2 18.38 22.81 -26.43
C ALA A 2 19.56 23.26 -27.26
N SER A 3 20.75 23.26 -26.65
CA SER A 3 22.04 23.40 -27.28
C SER A 3 23.02 22.41 -26.64
N GLU A 4 24.26 22.35 -27.11
CA GLU A 4 25.28 21.46 -26.51
C GLU A 4 25.55 21.78 -25.02
N THR A 5 25.25 22.99 -24.58
CA THR A 5 25.53 23.47 -23.22
C THR A 5 24.29 23.87 -22.44
N ASN A 6 23.11 23.88 -23.08
CA ASN A 6 21.89 24.38 -22.45
C ASN A 6 20.65 23.63 -22.93
N ILE A 7 19.82 23.17 -21.98
CA ILE A 7 18.48 22.61 -22.22
C ILE A 7 17.48 23.48 -21.46
N SER A 8 16.54 24.09 -22.18
CA SER A 8 15.48 24.90 -21.58
C SER A 8 14.12 24.32 -21.88
N PHE A 9 13.27 24.24 -20.88
CA PHE A 9 11.87 23.79 -21.00
C PHE A 9 10.96 24.66 -20.14
N VAL A 10 9.68 24.68 -20.50
CA VAL A 10 8.65 25.47 -19.83
C VAL A 10 7.69 24.49 -19.16
N VAL A 11 7.40 24.72 -17.90
CA VAL A 11 6.42 23.96 -17.12
C VAL A 11 5.38 24.90 -16.53
N LYS A 12 4.18 24.39 -16.22
CA LYS A 12 3.21 25.17 -15.45
C LYS A 12 3.78 25.44 -14.05
N GLU A 13 3.55 26.63 -13.52
CA GLU A 13 4.07 27.08 -12.23
C GLU A 13 3.83 26.08 -11.10
N LYS A 14 2.64 25.49 -11.03
CA LYS A 14 2.30 24.44 -10.04
C LYS A 14 3.22 23.20 -10.06
N TYR A 15 3.95 22.98 -11.16
CA TYR A 15 4.91 21.87 -11.28
C TYR A 15 6.37 22.31 -11.13
N LEU A 16 6.65 23.60 -10.96
CA LEU A 16 8.01 24.13 -10.92
C LEU A 16 8.88 23.39 -9.88
N ARG A 17 8.43 23.33 -8.64
CA ARG A 17 9.19 22.69 -7.54
C ARG A 17 9.42 21.19 -7.81
N LYS A 18 8.41 20.49 -8.31
CA LYS A 18 8.52 19.07 -8.68
C LYS A 18 9.52 18.88 -9.82
N SER A 19 9.48 19.72 -10.83
CA SER A 19 10.40 19.67 -11.97
C SER A 19 11.84 19.95 -11.55
N LEU A 20 12.07 20.93 -10.67
CA LEU A 20 13.38 21.22 -10.11
C LEU A 20 13.95 20.03 -9.33
N ASN A 21 13.14 19.38 -8.50
CA ASN A 21 13.57 18.19 -7.75
C ASN A 21 13.93 17.03 -8.69
N VAL A 22 13.09 16.76 -9.71
CA VAL A 22 13.37 15.71 -10.71
C VAL A 22 14.69 15.98 -11.45
N ILE A 23 14.92 17.21 -11.85
CA ILE A 23 16.16 17.62 -12.53
C ILE A 23 17.34 17.44 -11.58
N HIS A 24 17.23 17.98 -10.36
CA HIS A 24 18.27 17.85 -9.36
C HIS A 24 18.65 16.38 -9.14
N ASP A 25 17.67 15.52 -8.86
CA ASP A 25 17.91 14.09 -8.62
C ASP A 25 18.48 13.37 -9.85
N SER A 26 18.14 13.83 -11.07
CA SER A 26 18.63 13.21 -12.31
C SER A 26 20.05 13.64 -12.67
N PHE A 27 20.44 14.88 -12.36
CA PHE A 27 21.73 15.46 -12.78
C PHE A 27 22.80 15.43 -11.69
N PHE A 28 22.42 15.54 -10.43
CA PHE A 28 23.36 15.62 -9.32
C PHE A 28 23.54 14.30 -8.58
N LEU A 29 22.98 13.19 -9.14
CA LEU A 29 23.11 11.84 -8.59
C LEU A 29 22.94 11.86 -7.07
N SER A 30 21.70 12.02 -6.62
CA SER A 30 21.41 11.78 -5.20
C SER A 30 22.00 10.42 -4.84
N GLU A 31 22.88 10.36 -3.86
CA GLU A 31 23.45 9.10 -3.36
C GLU A 31 22.34 8.13 -2.95
N TYR A 32 21.15 8.67 -2.69
CA TYR A 32 20.01 7.93 -2.18
C TYR A 32 18.76 8.17 -3.02
N LYS A 33 18.05 7.10 -3.30
CA LYS A 33 16.69 7.17 -3.82
C LYS A 33 15.72 7.46 -2.67
N VAL A 34 15.08 8.63 -2.68
CA VAL A 34 14.09 9.00 -1.66
C VAL A 34 12.69 8.62 -2.13
N LEU A 35 11.94 7.88 -1.30
CA LEU A 35 10.51 7.65 -1.45
C LEU A 35 9.76 8.39 -0.34
N ASN A 36 8.80 9.22 -0.72
CA ASN A 36 7.99 9.99 0.20
C ASN A 36 6.67 9.27 0.46
N LEU A 37 6.49 8.76 1.68
CA LEU A 37 5.41 7.86 2.04
C LEU A 37 4.26 8.61 2.73
N PHE A 38 3.04 8.35 2.27
CA PHE A 38 1.80 8.72 2.93
C PHE A 38 1.15 7.43 3.46
N LEU A 39 1.21 7.20 4.76
CA LEU A 39 0.70 5.99 5.41
C LEU A 39 -0.75 6.21 5.87
N CYS A 40 -1.68 5.41 5.39
CA CYS A 40 -3.07 5.44 5.80
C CYS A 40 -3.42 4.16 6.57
N GLY A 41 -3.88 4.34 7.82
CA GLY A 41 -4.16 3.26 8.76
C GLY A 41 -3.01 3.01 9.73
N VAL A 42 -3.27 3.25 11.03
CA VAL A 42 -2.33 3.06 12.15
C VAL A 42 -2.75 1.92 13.08
N GLY A 43 -3.54 0.98 12.56
CA GLY A 43 -3.87 -0.28 13.23
C GLY A 43 -2.69 -1.26 13.23
N THR A 44 -2.98 -2.54 13.48
CA THR A 44 -1.96 -3.60 13.58
C THR A 44 -0.96 -3.61 12.40
N VAL A 45 -1.45 -3.51 11.16
CA VAL A 45 -0.58 -3.56 9.98
C VAL A 45 0.25 -2.27 9.85
N GLY A 46 -0.41 -1.10 9.94
CA GLY A 46 0.28 0.17 9.74
C GLY A 46 1.28 0.51 10.84
N SER A 47 0.94 0.26 12.12
CA SER A 47 1.88 0.46 13.22
C SER A 47 3.12 -0.44 13.09
N LYS A 48 2.91 -1.70 12.66
CA LYS A 48 4.03 -2.62 12.43
C LYS A 48 4.90 -2.19 11.26
N LEU A 49 4.31 -1.66 10.19
CA LEU A 49 5.06 -1.10 9.07
C LEU A 49 5.91 0.12 9.51
N ILE A 50 5.35 1.01 10.32
CA ILE A 50 6.09 2.16 10.86
C ILE A 50 7.28 1.70 11.71
N GLU A 51 7.08 0.70 12.56
CA GLU A 51 8.15 0.09 13.35
C GLU A 51 9.25 -0.50 12.46
N GLN A 52 8.87 -1.21 11.39
CA GLN A 52 9.83 -1.76 10.43
C GLN A 52 10.61 -0.68 9.68
N ILE A 53 9.94 0.38 9.20
CA ILE A 53 10.60 1.51 8.54
C ILE A 53 11.66 2.11 9.49
N ARG A 54 11.30 2.32 10.75
CA ARG A 54 12.21 2.88 11.76
C ARG A 54 13.40 1.96 12.04
N SER A 55 13.15 0.68 12.25
CA SER A 55 14.21 -0.28 12.61
C SER A 55 15.17 -0.58 11.46
N GLN A 56 14.68 -0.50 10.21
CA GLN A 56 15.47 -0.82 9.01
C GLN A 56 16.08 0.42 8.33
N TYR A 57 15.88 1.62 8.88
CA TYR A 57 16.31 2.87 8.27
C TYR A 57 17.78 2.86 7.84
N GLU A 58 18.68 2.49 8.75
CA GLU A 58 20.13 2.47 8.50
C GLU A 58 20.55 1.39 7.49
N SER A 59 19.94 0.21 7.55
CA SER A 59 20.21 -0.88 6.60
C SER A 59 19.75 -0.49 5.18
N LEU A 60 18.54 0.02 5.03
CA LEU A 60 18.01 0.48 3.73
C LEU A 60 18.88 1.60 3.15
N LYS A 61 19.33 2.54 3.98
CA LYS A 61 20.21 3.62 3.57
C LYS A 61 21.56 3.11 3.07
N LYS A 62 22.22 2.24 3.84
CA LYS A 62 23.59 1.76 3.53
C LYS A 62 23.63 0.70 2.44
N GLU A 63 22.70 -0.25 2.47
CA GLU A 63 22.76 -1.44 1.61
C GLU A 63 21.98 -1.24 0.30
N SER A 64 20.89 -0.47 0.34
CA SER A 64 20.00 -0.25 -0.80
C SER A 64 20.03 1.16 -1.37
N GLN A 65 20.79 2.08 -0.75
CA GLN A 65 20.79 3.51 -1.08
C GLN A 65 19.35 4.07 -1.14
N LEU A 66 18.49 3.62 -0.22
CA LEU A 66 17.07 3.94 -0.18
C LEU A 66 16.72 4.67 1.12
N LEU A 67 16.09 5.83 1.00
CA LEU A 67 15.51 6.58 2.12
C LEU A 67 13.99 6.55 2.04
N LEU A 68 13.36 6.03 3.08
CA LEU A 68 11.91 6.08 3.25
C LEU A 68 11.56 7.28 4.13
N ASN A 69 11.06 8.34 3.51
CA ASN A 69 10.66 9.57 4.19
C ASN A 69 9.14 9.55 4.41
N VAL A 70 8.68 9.39 5.65
CA VAL A 70 7.24 9.38 5.97
C VAL A 70 6.78 10.82 6.11
N VAL A 71 6.06 11.32 5.11
CA VAL A 71 5.60 12.72 5.00
C VAL A 71 4.13 12.91 5.39
N GLY A 72 3.39 11.81 5.58
CA GLY A 72 2.01 11.85 6.04
C GLY A 72 1.61 10.57 6.74
N ILE A 73 0.84 10.69 7.82
CA ILE A 73 0.21 9.56 8.53
C ILE A 73 -1.24 9.90 8.76
N ALA A 74 -2.14 8.97 8.43
CA ALA A 74 -3.58 9.13 8.60
C ALA A 74 -4.21 7.96 9.36
N SER A 75 -5.15 8.27 10.22
CA SER A 75 -6.12 7.35 10.82
C SER A 75 -7.49 7.50 10.14
N SER A 76 -8.50 6.83 10.67
CA SER A 76 -9.89 6.99 10.20
C SER A 76 -10.49 8.37 10.46
N LYS A 77 -9.89 9.19 11.32
CA LYS A 77 -10.46 10.47 11.79
C LYS A 77 -9.50 11.65 11.70
N LYS A 78 -8.21 11.42 11.62
CA LYS A 78 -7.16 12.43 11.72
C LYS A 78 -6.04 12.15 10.74
N ALA A 79 -5.33 13.20 10.33
CA ALA A 79 -4.14 13.07 9.51
C ALA A 79 -3.13 14.16 9.87
N VAL A 80 -1.86 13.80 9.87
CA VAL A 80 -0.72 14.70 10.10
C VAL A 80 0.23 14.64 8.92
N PHE A 81 0.77 15.78 8.53
CA PHE A 81 1.66 15.92 7.38
C PHE A 81 2.86 16.80 7.71
N ASN A 82 4.02 16.38 7.23
CA ASN A 82 5.23 17.20 7.25
C ASN A 82 6.05 16.89 5.99
N ARG A 83 6.28 17.88 5.15
CA ARG A 83 7.01 17.72 3.88
C ARG A 83 8.45 17.23 4.07
N GLU A 84 9.08 17.61 5.17
CA GLU A 84 10.47 17.23 5.49
C GLU A 84 10.58 15.86 6.19
N GLY A 85 9.43 15.27 6.51
CA GLY A 85 9.31 13.99 7.21
C GLY A 85 8.78 14.12 8.62
N LEU A 86 8.03 13.12 9.05
CA LEU A 86 7.48 13.00 10.40
C LEU A 86 8.47 12.25 11.31
N ASN A 87 8.51 12.64 12.57
CA ASN A 87 9.24 11.89 13.58
C ASN A 87 8.44 10.63 13.95
N LEU A 88 8.98 9.45 13.61
CA LEU A 88 8.30 8.18 13.85
C LEU A 88 8.30 7.74 15.33
N ASP A 89 8.99 8.44 16.22
CA ASP A 89 8.93 8.21 17.67
C ASP A 89 7.75 8.93 18.31
N THR A 90 7.30 10.06 17.74
CA THR A 90 6.23 10.93 18.28
C THR A 90 4.96 10.93 17.45
N TYR A 91 4.93 10.24 16.31
CA TYR A 91 3.85 10.34 15.32
C TYR A 91 2.43 10.13 15.89
N MET A 92 2.27 9.29 16.93
CA MET A 92 0.96 9.07 17.56
C MET A 92 0.47 10.32 18.28
N ALA A 93 1.35 10.99 19.03
CA ALA A 93 1.00 12.24 19.70
C ALA A 93 0.71 13.35 18.68
N ASP A 94 1.52 13.44 17.62
CA ASP A 94 1.32 14.41 16.54
C ASP A 94 0.00 14.16 15.81
N LEU A 95 -0.36 12.89 15.57
CA LEU A 95 -1.62 12.50 14.97
C LEU A 95 -2.81 12.81 15.89
N GLU A 96 -2.69 12.58 17.19
CA GLU A 96 -3.73 12.89 18.16
C GLU A 96 -3.97 14.40 18.31
N ALA A 97 -2.93 15.21 18.17
CA ALA A 97 -3.00 16.67 18.21
C ALA A 97 -3.50 17.28 16.88
N SER A 98 -3.53 16.52 15.79
CA SER A 98 -3.89 17.02 14.46
C SER A 98 -5.38 17.29 14.29
N GLU A 99 -5.72 18.09 13.28
CA GLU A 99 -7.10 18.40 12.91
C GLU A 99 -7.84 17.17 12.35
N PRO A 100 -9.19 17.13 12.50
CA PRO A 100 -10.01 16.08 11.92
C PRO A 100 -9.86 16.00 10.40
N SER A 101 -9.70 14.78 9.90
CA SER A 101 -9.57 14.48 8.48
C SER A 101 -10.47 13.32 8.07
N ASP A 102 -10.84 13.30 6.82
CA ASP A 102 -11.55 12.23 6.14
C ASP A 102 -10.80 11.82 4.88
N SER A 103 -11.32 10.85 4.14
CA SER A 103 -10.69 10.35 2.92
C SER A 103 -10.53 11.44 1.85
N ARG A 104 -11.48 12.37 1.73
CA ARG A 104 -11.42 13.45 0.74
C ARG A 104 -10.35 14.50 1.10
N LYS A 105 -10.32 14.95 2.34
CA LYS A 105 -9.28 15.87 2.84
C LYS A 105 -7.89 15.25 2.76
N LEU A 106 -7.78 13.95 3.07
CA LEU A 106 -6.54 13.20 2.93
C LEU A 106 -6.03 13.25 1.48
N LEU A 107 -6.89 12.94 0.51
CA LEU A 107 -6.56 12.99 -0.91
C LEU A 107 -6.11 14.39 -1.35
N GLU A 108 -6.88 15.41 -1.00
CA GLU A 108 -6.57 16.81 -1.33
C GLU A 108 -5.23 17.26 -0.75
N SER A 109 -4.93 16.86 0.48
CA SER A 109 -3.66 17.14 1.14
C SER A 109 -2.48 16.48 0.42
N ILE A 110 -2.60 15.18 0.07
CA ILE A 110 -1.56 14.45 -0.66
C ILE A 110 -1.29 15.08 -2.03
N ILE A 111 -2.33 15.38 -2.79
CA ILE A 111 -2.21 16.00 -4.11
C ILE A 111 -1.66 17.42 -3.98
N GLY A 112 -2.15 18.19 -3.01
CA GLY A 112 -1.71 19.57 -2.76
C GLY A 112 -0.25 19.68 -2.35
N MET A 113 0.28 18.71 -1.63
CA MET A 113 1.71 18.65 -1.29
C MET A 113 2.60 18.51 -2.54
N ASN A 114 2.11 17.88 -3.62
CA ASN A 114 2.79 17.74 -4.90
C ASN A 114 4.27 17.33 -4.75
N ILE A 115 4.52 16.29 -3.99
CA ILE A 115 5.87 15.77 -3.69
C ILE A 115 6.31 14.78 -4.77
N PHE A 116 7.58 14.81 -5.12
CA PHE A 116 8.21 13.86 -6.03
C PHE A 116 8.38 12.48 -5.35
N ASN A 117 8.37 11.39 -6.13
CA ASN A 117 8.45 10.01 -5.63
C ASN A 117 7.43 9.72 -4.50
N ALA A 118 6.24 10.26 -4.63
CA ALA A 118 5.16 10.05 -3.68
C ALA A 118 4.61 8.64 -3.76
N VAL A 119 4.44 8.01 -2.61
CA VAL A 119 3.87 6.67 -2.46
C VAL A 119 2.79 6.71 -1.39
N PHE A 120 1.57 6.37 -1.76
CA PHE A 120 0.48 6.16 -0.82
C PHE A 120 0.47 4.70 -0.38
N VAL A 121 0.49 4.45 0.92
CA VAL A 121 0.48 3.10 1.51
C VAL A 121 -0.80 2.91 2.31
N ASP A 122 -1.69 2.04 1.83
CA ASP A 122 -2.96 1.74 2.48
C ASP A 122 -2.86 0.48 3.34
N CYS A 123 -2.87 0.69 4.65
CA CYS A 123 -2.93 -0.36 5.68
C CYS A 123 -4.32 -0.47 6.31
N THR A 124 -5.38 -0.01 5.62
CA THR A 124 -6.77 -0.06 6.10
C THR A 124 -7.56 -1.22 5.49
N ALA A 125 -8.80 -1.36 5.93
CA ALA A 125 -9.83 -2.17 5.27
C ALA A 125 -10.98 -1.28 4.75
N SER A 126 -10.75 0.02 4.59
CA SER A 126 -11.77 1.00 4.20
C SER A 126 -12.02 0.99 2.69
N LYS A 127 -13.29 0.93 2.31
CA LYS A 127 -13.72 1.09 0.93
C LYS A 127 -13.46 2.52 0.43
N ASP A 128 -13.74 3.53 1.25
CA ASP A 128 -13.57 4.94 0.89
C ASP A 128 -12.11 5.27 0.60
N VAL A 129 -11.17 4.65 1.32
CA VAL A 129 -9.73 4.81 1.06
C VAL A 129 -9.34 4.11 -0.25
N ALA A 130 -9.85 2.90 -0.50
CA ALA A 130 -9.57 2.18 -1.75
C ALA A 130 -10.09 2.92 -2.99
N GLU A 131 -11.17 3.70 -2.89
CA GLU A 131 -11.71 4.52 -3.98
C GLU A 131 -10.81 5.71 -4.36
N LEU A 132 -9.88 6.11 -3.50
CA LEU A 132 -8.92 7.19 -3.79
C LEU A 132 -7.82 6.80 -4.80
N TYR A 133 -7.57 5.51 -5.00
CA TYR A 133 -6.40 5.04 -5.75
C TYR A 133 -6.36 5.54 -7.19
N GLN A 134 -7.51 5.60 -7.87
CA GLN A 134 -7.56 6.08 -9.25
C GLN A 134 -7.05 7.52 -9.35
N GLU A 135 -7.51 8.40 -8.46
CA GLU A 135 -7.14 9.82 -8.46
C GLU A 135 -5.69 10.01 -8.01
N LEU A 136 -5.21 9.25 -7.03
CA LEU A 136 -3.81 9.24 -6.62
C LEU A 136 -2.87 8.87 -7.78
N LEU A 137 -3.17 7.77 -8.49
CA LEU A 137 -2.38 7.33 -9.64
C LEU A 137 -2.39 8.38 -10.76
N GLU A 138 -3.54 9.04 -11.01
CA GLU A 138 -3.65 10.12 -12.00
C GLU A 138 -2.80 11.34 -11.65
N HIS A 139 -2.51 11.57 -10.36
CA HIS A 139 -1.63 12.63 -9.88
C HIS A 139 -0.18 12.17 -9.62
N ASN A 140 0.22 11.06 -10.25
CA ASN A 140 1.58 10.50 -10.19
C ASN A 140 2.01 10.08 -8.76
N VAL A 141 1.06 9.63 -7.94
CA VAL A 141 1.31 8.99 -6.65
C VAL A 141 1.23 7.48 -6.84
N SER A 142 2.29 6.76 -6.53
CA SER A 142 2.27 5.29 -6.52
C SER A 142 1.39 4.79 -5.36
N VAL A 143 0.73 3.65 -5.52
CA VAL A 143 -0.10 3.05 -4.49
C VAL A 143 0.43 1.67 -4.12
N ILE A 144 0.61 1.45 -2.81
CA ILE A 144 0.92 0.14 -2.21
C ILE A 144 -0.21 -0.18 -1.24
N ALA A 145 -0.88 -1.30 -1.42
CA ALA A 145 -2.07 -1.64 -0.64
C ALA A 145 -1.95 -2.99 0.06
N ALA A 146 -2.15 -2.98 1.38
CA ALA A 146 -2.54 -4.16 2.14
C ALA A 146 -4.08 -4.34 2.10
N ASN A 147 -4.81 -3.29 1.77
CA ASN A 147 -6.25 -3.30 1.54
C ASN A 147 -6.59 -4.09 0.27
N LYS A 148 -7.41 -5.14 0.42
CA LYS A 148 -7.75 -6.07 -0.66
C LYS A 148 -8.84 -5.53 -1.61
N ILE A 149 -9.60 -4.49 -1.21
CA ILE A 149 -10.84 -4.09 -1.87
C ILE A 149 -10.61 -3.68 -3.33
N ALA A 150 -9.63 -2.84 -3.59
CA ALA A 150 -9.38 -2.34 -4.94
C ALA A 150 -8.84 -3.42 -5.89
N ALA A 151 -7.95 -4.28 -5.40
CA ALA A 151 -7.36 -5.37 -6.19
C ALA A 151 -8.37 -6.49 -6.50
N SER A 152 -9.37 -6.68 -5.63
CA SER A 152 -10.47 -7.66 -5.78
C SER A 152 -11.80 -7.04 -6.23
N SER A 153 -11.77 -5.83 -6.79
CA SER A 153 -12.95 -5.16 -7.36
C SER A 153 -13.32 -5.75 -8.73
N ASP A 154 -14.40 -5.25 -9.32
CA ASP A 154 -14.76 -5.60 -10.70
C ASP A 154 -13.55 -5.47 -11.62
N TYR A 155 -13.38 -6.43 -12.53
CA TYR A 155 -12.23 -6.49 -13.43
C TYR A 155 -11.97 -5.18 -14.18
N GLU A 156 -13.01 -4.47 -14.61
CA GLU A 156 -12.86 -3.20 -15.31
C GLU A 156 -12.25 -2.11 -14.42
N LYS A 157 -12.62 -2.06 -13.13
CA LYS A 157 -12.03 -1.13 -12.16
C LYS A 157 -10.56 -1.47 -11.89
N TYR A 158 -10.27 -2.74 -11.65
CA TYR A 158 -8.91 -3.23 -11.48
C TYR A 158 -8.05 -2.93 -12.70
N ARG A 159 -8.54 -3.25 -13.91
CA ARG A 159 -7.85 -2.98 -15.18
C ARG A 159 -7.52 -1.50 -15.32
N LYS A 160 -8.48 -0.62 -15.04
CA LYS A 160 -8.29 0.83 -15.10
C LYS A 160 -7.18 1.33 -14.17
N LEU A 161 -7.09 0.80 -12.95
CA LEU A 161 -6.00 1.13 -12.02
C LEU A 161 -4.64 0.71 -12.59
N LYS A 162 -4.52 -0.50 -13.13
CA LYS A 162 -3.28 -1.01 -13.75
C LYS A 162 -2.88 -0.19 -14.98
N GLU A 163 -3.80 0.10 -15.87
CA GLU A 163 -3.58 0.93 -17.06
C GLU A 163 -3.17 2.36 -16.71
N THR A 164 -3.83 2.94 -15.70
CA THR A 164 -3.48 4.29 -15.22
C THR A 164 -2.07 4.32 -14.62
N ALA A 165 -1.73 3.33 -13.79
CA ALA A 165 -0.39 3.22 -13.22
C ALA A 165 0.67 3.11 -14.32
N LEU A 166 0.45 2.25 -15.32
CA LEU A 166 1.35 2.10 -16.46
C LEU A 166 1.51 3.39 -17.25
N ARG A 167 0.40 4.03 -17.66
CA ARG A 167 0.39 5.28 -18.44
C ARG A 167 1.09 6.43 -17.70
N LYS A 168 0.96 6.49 -16.38
CA LYS A 168 1.55 7.54 -15.53
C LYS A 168 2.97 7.23 -15.08
N GLY A 169 3.49 6.04 -15.37
CA GLY A 169 4.82 5.61 -14.92
C GLY A 169 4.93 5.40 -13.41
N VAL A 170 3.80 5.23 -12.72
CA VAL A 170 3.74 4.94 -11.28
C VAL A 170 3.39 3.48 -11.04
N LYS A 171 3.41 3.05 -9.78
CA LYS A 171 3.17 1.64 -9.41
C LYS A 171 1.85 1.50 -8.65
N PHE A 172 1.12 0.42 -8.96
CA PHE A 172 0.06 -0.11 -8.13
C PHE A 172 0.48 -1.51 -7.67
N ARG A 173 0.78 -1.66 -6.37
CA ARG A 173 1.30 -2.89 -5.76
C ARG A 173 0.40 -3.32 -4.60
N PHE A 174 0.16 -4.63 -4.49
CA PHE A 174 -0.72 -5.24 -3.49
C PHE A 174 -0.25 -6.64 -3.11
N GLU A 175 1.06 -6.83 -2.97
CA GLU A 175 1.70 -8.13 -2.69
C GLU A 175 1.12 -8.81 -1.46
N THR A 176 0.94 -8.06 -0.36
CA THR A 176 0.45 -8.60 0.91
C THR A 176 -1.03 -9.00 0.92
N ASN A 177 -1.75 -8.79 -0.19
CA ASN A 177 -3.15 -9.22 -0.28
C ASN A 177 -3.29 -10.74 -0.35
N VAL A 178 -2.24 -11.44 -0.82
CA VAL A 178 -2.20 -12.90 -0.93
C VAL A 178 -0.91 -13.43 -0.32
N GLY A 179 -1.02 -14.46 0.53
CA GLY A 179 0.15 -15.12 1.10
C GLY A 179 0.90 -14.34 2.18
N ALA A 180 0.32 -13.26 2.72
CA ALA A 180 0.93 -12.39 3.73
C ALA A 180 2.32 -11.89 3.32
N GLY A 181 3.41 -12.39 3.91
CA GLY A 181 4.79 -12.02 3.58
C GLY A 181 5.43 -12.85 2.46
N LEU A 182 4.70 -13.78 1.84
CA LEU A 182 5.23 -14.59 0.75
C LEU A 182 5.17 -13.82 -0.58
N PRO A 183 6.19 -13.91 -1.45
CA PRO A 183 6.23 -13.21 -2.73
C PRO A 183 5.41 -13.96 -3.80
N ILE A 184 4.09 -13.97 -3.69
CA ILE A 184 3.18 -14.71 -4.58
C ILE A 184 2.92 -13.94 -5.86
N ILE A 185 2.37 -12.72 -5.73
CA ILE A 185 1.96 -11.89 -6.88
C ILE A 185 3.19 -11.45 -7.68
N GLY A 186 4.26 -11.07 -6.99
CA GLY A 186 5.55 -10.73 -7.61
C GLY A 186 6.08 -11.88 -8.44
N THR A 187 6.16 -13.08 -7.88
CA THR A 187 6.64 -14.29 -8.58
C THR A 187 5.79 -14.62 -9.81
N ILE A 188 4.46 -14.56 -9.71
CA ILE A 188 3.56 -14.78 -10.86
C ILE A 188 3.83 -13.75 -11.97
N ASN A 189 4.01 -12.48 -11.61
CA ASN A 189 4.31 -11.42 -12.58
C ASN A 189 5.68 -11.62 -13.23
N ASP A 190 6.69 -12.04 -12.49
CA ASP A 190 8.04 -12.29 -13.01
C ASP A 190 8.06 -13.45 -13.99
N LEU A 191 7.38 -14.55 -13.67
CA LEU A 191 7.20 -15.68 -14.60
C LEU A 191 6.50 -15.24 -15.90
N ARG A 192 5.39 -14.50 -15.80
CA ARG A 192 4.69 -13.98 -16.97
C ARG A 192 5.54 -13.04 -17.82
N ASN A 193 6.29 -12.15 -17.17
CA ASN A 193 7.17 -11.19 -17.84
C ASN A 193 8.35 -11.89 -18.53
N SER A 194 8.76 -13.05 -18.03
CA SER A 194 9.79 -13.92 -18.66
C SER A 194 9.24 -14.77 -19.82
N GLY A 195 7.95 -14.62 -20.14
CA GLY A 195 7.30 -15.36 -21.23
C GLY A 195 6.74 -16.73 -20.83
N ASP A 196 6.75 -17.04 -19.53
CA ASP A 196 6.15 -18.28 -19.02
C ASP A 196 4.62 -18.19 -18.94
N ARG A 197 3.97 -19.34 -18.92
CA ARG A 197 2.52 -19.49 -18.90
C ARG A 197 2.09 -20.29 -17.68
N ILE A 198 1.40 -19.64 -16.76
CA ILE A 198 0.80 -20.32 -15.61
C ILE A 198 -0.35 -21.21 -16.09
N LEU A 199 -0.23 -22.51 -15.87
CA LEU A 199 -1.23 -23.49 -16.28
C LEU A 199 -2.22 -23.81 -15.16
N LYS A 200 -1.76 -23.76 -13.90
CA LYS A 200 -2.59 -24.12 -12.74
C LYS A 200 -2.03 -23.45 -11.49
N ILE A 201 -2.92 -23.03 -10.60
CA ILE A 201 -2.60 -22.55 -9.25
C ILE A 201 -3.43 -23.38 -8.27
N GLU A 202 -2.79 -23.99 -7.27
CA GLU A 202 -3.43 -24.69 -6.16
C GLU A 202 -2.90 -24.09 -4.86
N ALA A 203 -3.81 -23.64 -3.99
CA ALA A 203 -3.42 -22.99 -2.74
C ALA A 203 -4.48 -23.12 -1.67
N VAL A 204 -4.04 -23.13 -0.40
CA VAL A 204 -4.89 -22.90 0.76
C VAL A 204 -4.82 -21.43 1.11
N LEU A 205 -5.92 -20.69 0.88
CA LEU A 205 -5.95 -19.23 0.96
C LEU A 205 -6.57 -18.69 2.26
N SER A 206 -7.20 -19.54 3.07
CA SER A 206 -7.79 -19.17 4.35
C SER A 206 -7.25 -20.04 5.49
N GLY A 207 -6.53 -19.43 6.41
CA GLY A 207 -6.09 -20.08 7.64
C GLY A 207 -7.25 -20.54 8.50
N THR A 208 -8.27 -19.71 8.63
CA THR A 208 -9.51 -20.01 9.38
C THR A 208 -10.24 -21.22 8.84
N LEU A 209 -10.55 -21.23 7.53
CA LEU A 209 -11.23 -22.36 6.90
C LEU A 209 -10.36 -23.62 6.94
N ASN A 210 -9.05 -23.48 6.73
CA ASN A 210 -8.13 -24.61 6.84
C ASN A 210 -8.17 -25.22 8.23
N TYR A 211 -8.11 -24.41 9.29
CA TYR A 211 -8.23 -24.91 10.66
C TYR A 211 -9.57 -25.61 10.88
N ILE A 212 -10.69 -24.95 10.53
CA ILE A 212 -12.04 -25.49 10.74
C ILE A 212 -12.19 -26.84 10.04
N PHE A 213 -11.82 -26.94 8.75
CA PHE A 213 -11.98 -28.19 8.00
C PHE A 213 -11.03 -29.30 8.45
N ASN A 214 -9.85 -28.98 8.98
CA ASN A 214 -8.94 -29.98 9.54
C ASN A 214 -9.33 -30.43 10.95
N ALA A 215 -9.99 -29.58 11.73
CA ALA A 215 -10.46 -29.92 13.07
C ALA A 215 -11.86 -30.61 13.08
N LEU A 216 -12.54 -30.58 11.94
CA LEU A 216 -13.85 -31.20 11.79
C LEU A 216 -13.74 -32.73 11.88
N SER A 217 -14.57 -33.37 12.73
CA SER A 217 -14.65 -34.82 12.83
C SER A 217 -16.10 -35.24 13.10
N GLU A 218 -16.40 -36.55 13.02
CA GLU A 218 -17.71 -37.06 13.33
C GLU A 218 -18.12 -36.83 14.81
N ASP A 219 -17.11 -36.71 15.69
CA ASP A 219 -17.30 -36.53 17.12
C ASP A 219 -17.38 -35.05 17.57
N VAL A 220 -17.02 -34.10 16.73
CA VAL A 220 -17.00 -32.66 17.06
C VAL A 220 -17.97 -31.91 16.17
N PRO A 221 -19.04 -31.31 16.70
CA PRO A 221 -19.97 -30.52 15.93
C PRO A 221 -19.31 -29.33 15.26
N PHE A 222 -19.71 -28.97 14.03
CA PHE A 222 -19.19 -27.83 13.28
C PHE A 222 -19.20 -26.52 14.09
N SER A 223 -20.30 -26.28 14.86
CA SER A 223 -20.43 -25.11 15.72
C SER A 223 -19.36 -25.05 16.81
N GLU A 224 -18.95 -26.18 17.35
CA GLU A 224 -17.90 -26.25 18.37
C GLU A 224 -16.51 -25.98 17.75
N THR A 225 -16.25 -26.54 16.56
CA THR A 225 -15.02 -26.27 15.80
C THR A 225 -14.87 -24.78 15.47
N VAL A 226 -15.97 -24.12 15.06
CA VAL A 226 -15.97 -22.67 14.78
C VAL A 226 -15.70 -21.87 16.06
N LYS A 227 -16.27 -22.27 17.20
CA LYS A 227 -16.04 -21.64 18.49
C LYS A 227 -14.57 -21.77 18.93
N GLN A 228 -14.00 -22.96 18.81
CA GLN A 228 -12.58 -23.19 19.08
C GLN A 228 -11.67 -22.36 18.17
N ALA A 229 -11.98 -22.27 16.87
CA ALA A 229 -11.24 -21.40 15.95
C ALA A 229 -11.22 -19.93 16.40
N LYS A 230 -12.34 -19.45 16.93
CA LYS A 230 -12.46 -18.09 17.48
C LYS A 230 -11.65 -17.92 18.77
N GLU A 231 -11.74 -18.86 19.70
CA GLU A 231 -11.01 -18.83 20.97
C GLU A 231 -9.48 -18.86 20.76
N LEU A 232 -9.02 -19.58 19.74
CA LEU A 232 -7.61 -19.66 19.35
C LEU A 232 -7.15 -18.47 18.48
N GLY A 233 -8.04 -17.53 18.15
CA GLY A 233 -7.70 -16.37 17.36
C GLY A 233 -7.52 -16.63 15.85
N PHE A 234 -7.99 -17.77 15.34
CA PHE A 234 -7.96 -18.09 13.92
C PHE A 234 -9.17 -17.55 13.16
N ALA A 235 -10.28 -17.20 13.85
CA ALA A 235 -11.47 -16.64 13.24
C ALA A 235 -11.69 -15.19 13.70
N GLU A 236 -12.29 -14.40 12.81
CA GLU A 236 -12.75 -13.05 13.11
C GLU A 236 -13.79 -13.03 14.25
N PRO A 237 -14.02 -11.88 14.93
CA PRO A 237 -15.06 -11.78 15.96
C PRO A 237 -16.44 -12.24 15.49
N ASP A 238 -16.78 -12.02 14.23
CA ASP A 238 -17.92 -12.60 13.54
C ASP A 238 -17.46 -13.69 12.56
N PRO A 239 -17.52 -14.98 12.93
CA PRO A 239 -17.04 -16.07 12.08
C PRO A 239 -17.78 -16.19 10.74
N ARG A 240 -18.97 -15.59 10.61
CA ARG A 240 -19.73 -15.60 9.34
C ARG A 240 -18.96 -14.91 8.22
N ILE A 241 -18.10 -13.95 8.54
CA ILE A 241 -17.23 -13.26 7.57
C ILE A 241 -16.27 -14.28 6.96
N ASP A 242 -15.59 -15.08 7.78
CA ASP A 242 -14.68 -16.14 7.33
C ASP A 242 -15.41 -17.24 6.57
N LEU A 243 -16.54 -17.71 7.12
CA LEU A 243 -17.36 -18.78 6.54
C LEU A 243 -18.02 -18.39 5.22
N SER A 244 -18.21 -17.09 4.94
CA SER A 244 -18.73 -16.63 3.65
C SER A 244 -17.78 -16.89 2.48
N GLY A 245 -16.51 -17.20 2.76
CA GLY A 245 -15.47 -17.36 1.76
C GLY A 245 -15.04 -16.06 1.07
N MET A 246 -15.57 -14.91 1.47
CA MET A 246 -15.30 -13.62 0.83
C MET A 246 -13.80 -13.24 0.86
N ASP A 247 -13.09 -13.58 1.94
CA ASP A 247 -11.64 -13.34 2.03
C ASP A 247 -10.87 -14.21 1.02
N VAL A 248 -11.33 -15.45 0.79
CA VAL A 248 -10.75 -16.34 -0.24
C VAL A 248 -11.00 -15.79 -1.63
N VAL A 249 -12.25 -15.37 -1.93
CA VAL A 249 -12.59 -14.75 -3.23
C VAL A 249 -11.73 -13.51 -3.51
N ARG A 250 -11.46 -12.71 -2.48
CA ARG A 250 -10.60 -11.52 -2.62
C ARG A 250 -9.12 -11.84 -2.85
N LYS A 251 -8.70 -13.07 -2.63
CA LYS A 251 -7.32 -13.53 -2.87
C LYS A 251 -7.13 -14.22 -4.20
N LEU A 252 -8.22 -14.65 -4.85
CA LEU A 252 -8.23 -15.24 -6.19
C LEU A 252 -8.23 -14.16 -7.27
#